data_43b06b9dca06659055cf62dd6ed00fa9
#
_entry.id   43b06b9dca06659055cf62dd6ed00fa9
#
_cell.length_a   1.000
_cell.length_b   1.000
_cell.length_c   1.000
_cell.angle_alpha   90.00
_cell.angle_beta   90.00
_cell.angle_gamma   90.00
#
_symmetry.space_group_name_H-M   'P 1'
#
loop_
_entity.id
_entity.type
_entity.pdbx_description
1 polymer ?
#
loop_
_entity_poly.entity_id
_entity_poly.type
_entity_poly.pdbx_seq_one_letter_code
_entity_poly.pdbx_strand_id
1 'polypeptide(L)' 'MATHTELAVNLLRNAAVFFRDIGAQNPDLKDQMDVNARTYDAVAEMVEQDPNGEMPLPTDEAPSQRMR' A
#
# COMPACT_ATOMS: atom_id res chain seq x y z
N MET A 1 20.02 -7.18 9.96
CA MET A 1 19.67 -5.89 9.46
C MET A 1 18.73 -6.01 8.29
N ALA A 2 17.78 -5.10 8.22
CA ALA A 2 16.82 -5.14 7.11
C ALA A 2 17.28 -4.23 5.99
N THR A 3 17.01 -4.63 4.76
CA THR A 3 17.24 -3.75 3.63
C THR A 3 16.12 -2.73 3.55
N HIS A 4 16.33 -1.68 2.76
CA HIS A 4 15.28 -0.70 2.55
C HIS A 4 14.04 -1.36 1.94
N THR A 5 14.24 -2.34 1.06
CA THR A 5 13.11 -3.06 0.48
C THR A 5 12.34 -3.80 1.57
N GLU A 6 13.03 -4.46 2.47
CA GLU A 6 12.35 -5.18 3.55
C GLU A 6 11.60 -4.24 4.46
N LEU A 7 12.18 -3.08 4.75
CA LEU A 7 11.50 -2.09 5.57
C LEU A 7 10.24 -1.60 4.88
N ALA A 8 10.33 -1.33 3.58
CA ALA A 8 9.18 -0.85 2.83
C ALA A 8 8.07 -1.88 2.80
N VAL A 9 8.42 -3.14 2.57
CA VAL A 9 7.44 -4.21 2.54
C VAL A 9 6.76 -4.33 3.90
N ASN A 10 7.54 -4.28 4.97
CA ASN A 10 6.97 -4.39 6.30
C ASN A 10 6.01 -3.23 6.61
N LEU A 11 6.38 -2.02 6.21
CA LEU A 11 5.50 -0.88 6.44
C LEU A 11 4.21 -1.02 5.66
N LEU A 12 4.29 -1.48 4.42
CA LEU A 12 3.09 -1.67 3.61
C LEU A 12 2.18 -2.72 4.21
N ARG A 13 2.75 -3.83 4.68
CA ARG A 13 1.94 -4.87 5.27
C ARG A 13 1.33 -4.44 6.60
N ASN A 14 2.08 -3.67 7.38
CA ASN A 14 1.54 -3.14 8.63
C ASN A 14 0.39 -2.18 8.35
N ALA A 15 0.49 -1.39 7.30
CA ALA A 15 -0.60 -0.50 6.93
C ALA A 15 -1.83 -1.30 6.53
N ALA A 16 -1.64 -2.42 5.83
CA ALA A 16 -2.77 -3.26 5.45
C ALA A 16 -3.50 -3.80 6.68
N VAL A 17 -2.74 -4.24 7.68
CA VAL A 17 -3.33 -4.72 8.93
C VAL A 17 -4.10 -3.60 9.61
N PHE A 18 -3.52 -2.41 9.64
CA PHE A 18 -4.16 -1.26 10.26
C PHE A 18 -5.50 -0.95 9.58
N PHE A 19 -5.53 -0.97 8.26
CA PHE A 19 -6.78 -0.70 7.54
C PHE A 19 -7.82 -1.78 7.82
N ARG A 20 -7.40 -3.04 7.89
CA ARG A 20 -8.34 -4.12 8.19
C ARG A 20 -8.91 -3.97 9.60
N ASP A 21 -8.09 -3.54 10.55
CA ASP A 21 -8.56 -3.32 11.90
C ASP A 21 -9.57 -2.20 11.96
N ILE A 22 -9.32 -1.11 11.24
CA ILE A 22 -10.27 -0.01 11.19
C ILE A 22 -11.59 -0.49 10.59
N GLY A 23 -11.52 -1.27 9.50
CA GLY A 23 -12.73 -1.78 8.88
C GLY A 23 -13.51 -2.70 9.79
N ALA A 24 -12.80 -3.51 10.57
CA ALA A 24 -13.46 -4.43 11.48
C ALA A 24 -14.21 -3.69 12.58
N GLN A 25 -13.74 -2.52 12.96
CA GLN A 25 -14.36 -1.75 14.02
C GLN A 25 -15.39 -0.75 13.49
N ASN A 26 -15.43 -0.53 12.20
CA ASN A 26 -16.31 0.46 11.58
C ASN A 26 -16.99 -0.14 10.36
N PRO A 27 -18.12 -0.83 10.56
CA PRO A 27 -18.76 -1.54 9.44
C PRO A 27 -19.05 -0.67 8.23
N ASP A 28 -19.30 0.61 8.44
CA ASP A 28 -19.59 1.50 7.32
C ASP A 28 -18.36 1.72 6.45
N LEU A 29 -17.18 1.50 6.98
CA LEU A 29 -15.95 1.71 6.25
C LEU A 29 -15.29 0.41 5.81
N LYS A 30 -15.89 -0.72 6.18
CA LYS A 30 -15.21 -1.99 5.98
C LYS A 30 -14.80 -2.23 4.54
N ASP A 31 -15.72 -2.02 3.61
CA ASP A 31 -15.41 -2.31 2.22
C ASP A 31 -14.27 -1.44 1.70
N GLN A 32 -14.28 -0.16 2.05
CA GLN A 32 -13.24 0.75 1.61
C GLN A 32 -11.90 0.40 2.25
N MET A 33 -11.92 0.06 3.54
CA MET A 33 -10.68 -0.28 4.23
C MET A 33 -10.12 -1.60 3.71
N ASP A 34 -10.99 -2.55 3.37
CA ASP A 34 -10.52 -3.81 2.80
C ASP A 34 -9.87 -3.59 1.43
N VAL A 35 -10.43 -2.70 0.62
CA VAL A 35 -9.82 -2.37 -0.67
C VAL A 35 -8.45 -1.74 -0.45
N ASN A 36 -8.35 -0.82 0.48
CA ASN A 36 -7.06 -0.19 0.78
C ASN A 36 -6.05 -1.23 1.25
N ALA A 37 -6.48 -2.14 2.13
CA ALA A 37 -5.58 -3.16 2.64
C ALA A 37 -5.07 -4.07 1.53
N ARG A 38 -5.96 -4.48 0.63
CA ARG A 38 -5.54 -5.33 -0.48
C ARG A 38 -4.57 -4.61 -1.40
N THR A 39 -4.78 -3.31 -1.60
CA THR A 39 -3.87 -2.53 -2.43
C THR A 39 -2.49 -2.47 -1.79
N TYR A 40 -2.43 -2.24 -0.49
CA TYR A 40 -1.15 -2.18 0.20
C TYR A 40 -0.44 -3.54 0.17
N ASP A 41 -1.18 -4.62 0.35
CA ASP A 41 -0.58 -5.94 0.27
C ASP A 41 -0.08 -6.25 -1.15
N ALA A 42 -0.84 -5.84 -2.17
CA ALA A 42 -0.42 -6.07 -3.54
C ALA A 42 0.86 -5.30 -3.87
N VAL A 43 0.95 -4.06 -3.41
CA VAL A 43 2.16 -3.28 -3.64
C VAL A 43 3.34 -3.90 -2.88
N ALA A 44 3.09 -4.36 -1.66
CA ALA A 44 4.14 -5.01 -0.88
C ALA A 44 4.69 -6.23 -1.63
N GLU A 45 3.80 -7.01 -2.21
CA GLU A 45 4.23 -8.19 -2.93
C GLU A 45 5.02 -7.81 -4.18
N MET A 46 4.59 -6.80 -4.90
CA MET A 46 5.32 -6.35 -6.08
C MET A 46 6.72 -5.86 -5.71
N VAL A 47 6.82 -5.10 -4.64
CA VAL A 47 8.12 -4.60 -4.21
C VAL A 47 9.02 -5.76 -3.78
N GLU A 48 8.44 -6.75 -3.11
CA GLU A 48 9.21 -7.88 -2.64
C GLU A 48 9.75 -8.72 -3.80
N GLN A 49 8.94 -8.92 -4.82
CA GLN A 49 9.32 -9.76 -5.93
C GLN A 49 10.18 -9.04 -6.97
N ASP A 50 10.02 -7.75 -7.10
CA ASP A 50 10.73 -7.00 -8.11
C ASP A 50 11.00 -5.59 -7.61
N PRO A 51 11.97 -5.43 -6.72
CA PRO A 51 12.22 -4.13 -6.09
C PRO A 51 12.50 -3.00 -7.05
N ASN A 52 12.99 -3.32 -8.23
CA ASN A 52 13.30 -2.29 -9.21
C ASN A 52 12.29 -2.21 -10.34
N GLY A 53 11.19 -2.92 -10.21
CA GLY A 53 10.18 -2.91 -11.25
C GLY A 53 9.50 -1.56 -11.35
N GLU A 54 8.94 -1.29 -12.51
CA GLU A 54 8.28 -0.04 -12.76
C GLU A 54 6.91 -0.29 -13.34
N MET A 55 5.98 0.58 -13.02
CA MET A 55 4.69 0.54 -13.67
C MET A 55 4.16 1.97 -13.70
N PRO A 56 3.32 2.28 -14.69
CA PRO A 56 2.75 3.62 -14.75
C PRO A 56 1.90 3.89 -13.52
N LEU A 57 1.98 5.10 -13.01
CA LEU A 57 1.14 5.48 -11.90
C LEU A 57 -0.28 5.66 -12.40
N PRO A 58 -1.27 5.17 -11.66
CA PRO A 58 -2.66 5.32 -12.06
C PRO A 58 -3.07 6.78 -12.15
N THR A 59 -2.39 7.64 -11.40
CA THR A 59 -2.74 9.03 -11.41
C THR A 59 -1.55 9.83 -11.77
N ASP A 60 -0.86 9.40 -12.81
CA ASP A 60 0.36 10.07 -13.13
C ASP A 60 0.11 11.48 -13.48
N GLU A 61 -1.05 11.81 -13.83
CA GLU A 61 -1.30 13.17 -14.08
C GLU A 61 -1.29 13.89 -12.80
N ALA A 62 -1.55 13.24 -11.77
CA ALA A 62 -1.60 13.89 -10.56
C ALA A 62 -0.32 14.37 -10.12
N PRO A 63 0.65 13.98 -10.61
CA PRO A 63 1.87 14.43 -10.11
C PRO A 63 1.86 15.82 -10.03
N SER A 64 1.10 16.19 -10.70
CA SER A 64 1.04 17.46 -10.56
C SER A 64 0.90 17.76 -9.21
N GLN A 65 0.47 17.01 -8.55
CA GLN A 65 0.37 17.34 -7.32
C GLN A 65 1.47 17.16 -6.63
N ARG A 66 2.19 16.84 -7.00
CA ARG A 66 3.22 16.78 -6.26
C ARG A 66 3.91 17.81 -6.18
N MET A 67 3.70 18.20 -6.11
CA MET A 67 4.09 18.85 -5.82
C MET A 67 4.52 19.49 -5.73
N ARG A 68 4.63 19.74 -5.65
CA ARG A 68 4.99 20.44 -5.57
C ARG A 68 5.06 21.09 -5.31
#